data_4e5ac71dde6da5a81af76d89b38dcc96
#
_entry.id   4e5ac71dde6da5a81af76d89b38dcc96
#
_cell.length_a   1.000
_cell.length_b   1.000
_cell.length_c   1.000
_cell.angle_alpha   90.00
_cell.angle_beta   90.00
_cell.angle_gamma   90.00
#
_symmetry.space_group_name_H-M   'P 1'
#
loop_
_entity.id
_entity.type
_entity.pdbx_description
1 polymer ?
#
loop_
_entity_poly.entity_id
_entity_poly.type
_entity_poly.pdbx_seq_one_letter_code
_entity_poly.pdbx_strand_id
1 'polypeptide(L)'
;MEFKSLTNIESSFRRIRLMLAVFVGCCTLVTVFALWNSYRFAEKQREKIYVLDGGKSLMLALSQDLSQNRPAEAREHVRRFHELFFGLSPQKDAIEHNINRALQLADKSAYHYYVDFAEKGYYNRLISGNINQVVRVDSVVCDFSGYPYRARTYARQMIIRESNVTERSLVTDCQLQNTSRSDEDRKSTRLNSSHPSSSRMPSSA
;
A
#
# COMPACT_ATOMS: atom_id res chain seq x y z
N MET A 1 -1.69 62.64 -60.07
CA MET A 1 -1.19 62.39 -58.69
C MET A 1 -1.89 61.24 -57.97
N GLU A 2 -2.89 60.59 -58.51
CA GLU A 2 -3.72 59.57 -57.87
C GLU A 2 -3.09 58.17 -57.83
N PHE A 3 -2.24 57.80 -58.78
CA PHE A 3 -1.64 56.44 -58.79
C PHE A 3 -0.62 56.16 -57.65
N LYS A 4 0.03 57.19 -57.13
CA LYS A 4 0.95 57.03 -56.02
C LYS A 4 0.25 56.75 -54.64
N SER A 5 -0.99 57.23 -54.50
CA SER A 5 -1.77 57.00 -53.31
C SER A 5 -2.31 55.56 -53.24
N LEU A 6 -2.69 54.96 -54.36
CA LEU A 6 -3.19 53.60 -54.47
C LEU A 6 -2.11 52.56 -54.16
N THR A 7 -0.88 52.72 -54.67
CA THR A 7 0.24 51.80 -54.31
C THR A 7 0.67 51.89 -52.85
N ASN A 8 0.47 53.03 -52.21
CA ASN A 8 0.78 53.20 -50.78
C ASN A 8 -0.27 52.53 -49.89
N ILE A 9 -1.54 52.50 -50.32
CA ILE A 9 -2.63 51.82 -49.64
C ILE A 9 -2.42 50.31 -49.70
N GLU A 10 -2.07 49.78 -50.86
CA GLU A 10 -1.85 48.35 -51.06
C GLU A 10 -0.66 47.80 -50.24
N SER A 11 0.43 48.56 -50.19
CA SER A 11 1.60 48.24 -49.38
C SER A 11 1.30 48.29 -47.87
N SER A 12 0.45 49.22 -47.46
CA SER A 12 0.00 49.33 -46.04
C SER A 12 -0.92 48.17 -45.64
N PHE A 13 -1.83 47.80 -46.53
CA PHE A 13 -2.69 46.62 -46.31
C PHE A 13 -1.89 45.33 -46.22
N ARG A 14 -0.85 45.15 -47.01
CA ARG A 14 0.03 43.99 -46.94
C ARG A 14 0.79 43.92 -45.64
N ARG A 15 1.28 45.04 -45.11
CA ARG A 15 1.95 45.13 -43.80
C ARG A 15 1.01 44.83 -42.66
N ILE A 16 -0.21 45.38 -42.68
CA ILE A 16 -1.25 45.10 -41.65
C ILE A 16 -1.63 43.63 -41.65
N ARG A 17 -1.83 43.00 -42.83
CA ARG A 17 -2.14 41.57 -42.92
C ARG A 17 -1.01 40.71 -42.40
N LEU A 18 0.25 41.08 -42.65
CA LEU A 18 1.42 40.37 -42.15
C LEU A 18 1.55 40.52 -40.63
N MET A 19 1.35 41.73 -40.08
CA MET A 19 1.32 41.94 -38.63
C MET A 19 0.20 41.16 -37.94
N LEU A 20 -1.00 41.12 -38.55
CA LEU A 20 -2.11 40.35 -38.02
C LEU A 20 -1.81 38.84 -38.03
N ALA A 21 -1.21 38.33 -39.11
CA ALA A 21 -0.81 36.93 -39.22
C ALA A 21 0.25 36.55 -38.18
N VAL A 22 1.25 37.40 -37.93
CA VAL A 22 2.26 37.21 -36.89
C VAL A 22 1.63 37.26 -35.52
N PHE A 23 0.70 38.19 -35.26
CA PHE A 23 -0.01 38.29 -33.99
C PHE A 23 -0.84 37.04 -33.70
N VAL A 24 -1.63 36.57 -34.67
CA VAL A 24 -2.41 35.34 -34.55
C VAL A 24 -1.50 34.12 -34.33
N GLY A 25 -0.37 34.04 -35.07
CA GLY A 25 0.63 32.99 -34.87
C GLY A 25 1.23 32.99 -33.46
N CYS A 26 1.53 34.18 -32.92
CA CYS A 26 2.06 34.32 -31.59
C CYS A 26 1.02 33.89 -30.50
N CYS A 27 -0.24 34.31 -30.68
CA CYS A 27 -1.32 33.91 -29.79
C CYS A 27 -1.55 32.39 -29.79
N THR A 28 -1.51 31.74 -30.96
CA THR A 28 -1.66 30.27 -31.04
C THR A 28 -0.51 29.54 -30.39
N LEU A 29 0.73 30.00 -30.52
CA LEU A 29 1.88 29.41 -29.85
C LEU A 29 1.76 29.52 -28.33
N VAL A 30 1.36 30.68 -27.80
CA VAL A 30 1.16 30.90 -26.37
C VAL A 30 0.05 30.00 -25.83
N THR A 31 -1.07 29.86 -26.54
CA THR A 31 -2.18 28.98 -26.09
C THR A 31 -1.76 27.51 -26.10
N VAL A 32 -1.07 27.04 -27.13
CA VAL A 32 -0.56 25.66 -27.18
C VAL A 32 0.43 25.38 -26.03
N PHE A 33 1.34 26.33 -25.79
CA PHE A 33 2.30 26.21 -24.70
C PHE A 33 1.60 26.20 -23.32
N ALA A 34 0.61 27.05 -23.12
CA ALA A 34 -0.18 27.09 -21.88
C ALA A 34 -0.96 25.79 -21.64
N LEU A 35 -1.60 25.24 -22.68
CA LEU A 35 -2.29 23.96 -22.62
C LEU A 35 -1.34 22.81 -22.31
N TRP A 36 -0.18 22.77 -22.96
CA TRP A 36 0.82 21.74 -22.67
C TRP A 36 1.32 21.81 -21.23
N ASN A 37 1.66 23.01 -20.77
CA ASN A 37 2.11 23.19 -19.39
C ASN A 37 1.02 22.84 -18.37
N SER A 38 -0.23 23.21 -18.65
CA SER A 38 -1.39 22.85 -17.83
C SER A 38 -1.60 21.32 -17.78
N TYR A 39 -1.47 20.64 -18.92
CA TYR A 39 -1.58 19.18 -18.98
C TYR A 39 -0.48 18.49 -18.15
N ARG A 40 0.77 18.92 -18.32
CA ARG A 40 1.90 18.40 -17.51
C ARG A 40 1.73 18.68 -16.02
N PHE A 41 1.17 19.82 -15.66
CA PHE A 41 0.89 20.15 -14.26
C PHE A 41 -0.24 19.29 -13.69
N ALA A 42 -1.30 19.05 -14.46
CA ALA A 42 -2.41 18.19 -14.05
C ALA A 42 -1.97 16.73 -13.86
N GLU A 43 -1.07 16.23 -14.70
CA GLU A 43 -0.51 14.88 -14.59
C GLU A 43 0.31 14.72 -13.31
N LYS A 44 1.14 15.71 -12.98
CA LYS A 44 1.88 15.74 -11.70
C LYS A 44 0.99 15.87 -10.46
N GLN A 45 -0.20 16.45 -10.58
CA GLN A 45 -1.14 16.58 -9.47
C GLN A 45 -1.92 15.28 -9.21
N ARG A 46 -2.11 14.43 -10.21
CA ARG A 46 -2.78 13.12 -10.06
C ARG A 46 -1.98 12.12 -9.24
N GLU A 47 -0.68 12.30 -9.12
CA GLU A 47 0.20 11.44 -8.30
C GLU A 47 0.15 11.76 -6.81
N LYS A 48 -0.56 12.82 -6.40
CA LYS A 48 -0.68 13.19 -4.97
C LYS A 48 -1.83 12.43 -4.33
N ILE A 49 -1.52 11.45 -3.51
CA ILE A 49 -2.48 10.74 -2.70
C ILE A 49 -2.67 11.49 -1.38
N TYR A 50 -3.88 11.95 -1.11
CA TYR A 50 -4.24 12.55 0.18
C TYR A 50 -4.69 11.44 1.14
N VAL A 51 -3.93 11.20 2.19
CA VAL A 51 -4.32 10.28 3.26
C VAL A 51 -4.99 11.09 4.36
N LEU A 52 -6.29 10.87 4.57
CA LEU A 52 -7.02 11.39 5.73
C LEU A 52 -6.78 10.45 6.92
N ASP A 53 -5.98 10.88 7.86
CA ASP A 53 -5.83 10.21 9.15
C ASP A 53 -6.76 10.88 10.17
N GLY A 54 -7.89 10.20 10.47
CA GLY A 54 -8.73 10.47 11.64
C GLY A 54 -9.22 11.92 11.89
N GLY A 55 -9.22 12.79 10.86
CA GLY A 55 -9.82 14.13 10.95
C GLY A 55 -8.96 15.21 11.62
N LYS A 56 -7.69 14.96 11.93
CA LYS A 56 -6.85 15.92 12.67
C LYS A 56 -5.63 16.49 11.94
N SER A 57 -5.24 15.97 10.78
CA SER A 57 -4.08 16.50 10.07
C SER A 57 -4.14 16.11 8.60
N LEU A 58 -4.22 17.10 7.74
CA LEU A 58 -3.99 16.93 6.31
C LEU A 58 -2.48 16.76 6.11
N MET A 59 -1.96 15.56 6.30
CA MET A 59 -0.59 15.27 5.99
C MET A 59 -0.48 15.19 4.47
N LEU A 60 0.12 16.21 3.86
CA LEU A 60 0.51 16.18 2.46
C LEU A 60 1.54 15.06 2.33
N ALA A 61 1.09 13.87 2.00
CA ALA A 61 2.00 12.85 1.51
C ALA A 61 2.50 13.36 0.17
N LEU A 62 3.66 14.00 0.19
CA LEU A 62 4.42 14.25 -1.03
C LEU A 62 4.53 12.91 -1.75
N SER A 63 3.93 12.80 -2.91
CA SER A 63 4.14 11.67 -3.80
C SER A 63 5.60 11.71 -4.23
N GLN A 64 6.44 11.15 -3.40
CA GLN A 64 7.73 10.69 -3.87
C GLN A 64 7.45 9.60 -4.89
N ASP A 65 8.20 9.62 -5.98
CA ASP A 65 8.16 8.64 -7.04
C ASP A 65 7.80 7.24 -6.50
N LEU A 66 6.73 6.62 -6.98
CA LEU A 66 6.26 5.29 -6.57
C LEU A 66 7.39 4.25 -6.52
N SER A 67 8.43 4.44 -7.34
CA SER A 67 9.63 3.62 -7.35
C SER A 67 10.50 3.79 -6.10
N GLN A 68 10.51 4.97 -5.47
CA GLN A 68 11.31 5.26 -4.27
C GLN A 68 10.59 4.84 -2.97
N ASN A 69 9.26 4.81 -2.97
CA ASN A 69 8.47 4.41 -1.80
C ASN A 69 8.32 2.89 -1.66
N ARG A 70 8.43 2.12 -2.73
CA ARG A 70 8.33 0.64 -2.70
C ARG A 70 9.19 -0.02 -1.62
N PRO A 71 10.47 0.33 -1.43
CA PRO A 71 11.28 -0.29 -0.40
C PRO A 71 10.80 0.02 1.03
N ALA A 72 10.26 1.20 1.27
CA ALA A 72 9.73 1.59 2.57
C ALA A 72 8.41 0.87 2.87
N GLU A 73 7.50 0.82 1.90
CA GLU A 73 6.23 0.10 2.00
C GLU A 73 6.44 -1.40 2.19
N ALA A 74 7.37 -2.00 1.44
CA ALA A 74 7.69 -3.41 1.58
C ALA A 74 8.24 -3.74 2.97
N ARG A 75 9.14 -2.92 3.52
CA ARG A 75 9.66 -3.10 4.88
C ARG A 75 8.56 -2.98 5.93
N GLU A 76 7.67 -1.99 5.79
CA GLU A 76 6.57 -1.80 6.74
C GLU A 76 5.55 -2.94 6.65
N HIS A 77 5.23 -3.42 5.44
CA HIS A 77 4.37 -4.57 5.23
C HIS A 77 4.91 -5.83 5.93
N VAL A 78 6.19 -6.12 5.73
CA VAL A 78 6.86 -7.26 6.36
C VAL A 78 6.92 -7.11 7.88
N ARG A 79 7.25 -5.90 8.38
CA ARG A 79 7.23 -5.61 9.82
C ARG A 79 5.86 -5.87 10.41
N ARG A 80 4.82 -5.33 9.81
CA ARG A 80 3.43 -5.46 10.27
C ARG A 80 2.98 -6.91 10.31
N PHE A 81 3.33 -7.70 9.28
CA PHE A 81 3.07 -9.13 9.26
C PHE A 81 3.69 -9.83 10.48
N HIS A 82 4.97 -9.59 10.75
CA HIS A 82 5.68 -10.25 11.85
C HIS A 82 5.14 -9.86 13.23
N GLU A 83 4.82 -8.59 13.42
CA GLU A 83 4.21 -8.11 14.66
C GLU A 83 2.86 -8.78 14.94
N LEU A 84 2.03 -8.95 13.90
CA LEU A 84 0.72 -9.59 14.03
C LEU A 84 0.83 -11.12 14.16
N PHE A 85 1.70 -11.77 13.36
CA PHE A 85 1.77 -13.22 13.31
C PHE A 85 2.46 -13.83 14.55
N PHE A 86 3.48 -13.16 15.06
CA PHE A 86 4.28 -13.62 16.19
C PHE A 86 4.04 -12.85 17.49
N GLY A 87 3.33 -11.73 17.46
CA GLY A 87 2.93 -10.99 18.66
C GLY A 87 1.60 -11.53 19.20
N LEU A 88 1.67 -12.39 20.23
CA LEU A 88 0.52 -13.18 20.69
C LEU A 88 0.33 -13.02 22.20
N SER A 89 -0.87 -12.62 22.59
CA SER A 89 -1.30 -12.65 24.01
C SER A 89 -1.95 -13.98 24.36
N PRO A 90 -1.99 -14.40 25.64
CA PRO A 90 -2.51 -15.71 26.04
C PRO A 90 -4.05 -15.76 26.07
N GLN A 91 -4.71 -15.11 25.10
CA GLN A 91 -6.16 -15.09 24.94
C GLN A 91 -6.52 -15.60 23.56
N LYS A 92 -7.41 -16.59 23.50
CA LYS A 92 -7.80 -17.23 22.26
C LYS A 92 -8.28 -16.24 21.21
N ASP A 93 -9.22 -15.37 21.57
CA ASP A 93 -9.82 -14.40 20.65
C ASP A 93 -8.78 -13.39 20.12
N ALA A 94 -7.84 -12.99 20.96
CA ALA A 94 -6.76 -12.08 20.56
C ALA A 94 -5.77 -12.76 19.60
N ILE A 95 -5.45 -14.04 19.83
CA ILE A 95 -4.63 -14.83 18.91
C ILE A 95 -5.31 -14.95 17.56
N GLU A 96 -6.58 -15.38 17.54
CA GLU A 96 -7.34 -15.54 16.30
C GLU A 96 -7.48 -14.20 15.54
N HIS A 97 -7.73 -13.11 16.25
CA HIS A 97 -7.81 -11.78 15.66
C HIS A 97 -6.49 -11.36 15.00
N ASN A 98 -5.37 -11.51 15.70
CA ASN A 98 -4.06 -11.12 15.21
C ASN A 98 -3.62 -12.00 14.02
N ILE A 99 -3.81 -13.31 14.12
CA ILE A 99 -3.49 -14.24 13.03
C ILE A 99 -4.34 -13.96 11.80
N ASN A 100 -5.65 -13.76 11.94
CA ASN A 100 -6.51 -13.43 10.79
C ASN A 100 -6.09 -12.14 10.09
N ARG A 101 -5.65 -11.13 10.84
CA ARG A 101 -5.10 -9.90 10.27
C ARG A 101 -3.75 -10.13 9.59
N ALA A 102 -2.88 -10.96 10.17
CA ALA A 102 -1.60 -11.31 9.56
C ALA A 102 -1.80 -12.05 8.24
N LEU A 103 -2.72 -13.01 8.20
CA LEU A 103 -3.03 -13.80 7.00
C LEU A 103 -3.59 -12.96 5.85
N GLN A 104 -4.23 -11.80 6.14
CA GLN A 104 -4.63 -10.85 5.11
C GLN A 104 -3.44 -10.12 4.44
N LEU A 105 -2.28 -10.14 5.08
CA LEU A 105 -1.04 -9.53 4.58
C LEU A 105 -0.14 -10.52 3.85
N ALA A 106 -0.49 -11.80 3.81
CA ALA A 106 0.33 -12.86 3.27
C ALA A 106 -0.49 -13.78 2.35
N ASP A 107 0.18 -14.66 1.67
CA ASP A 107 -0.41 -15.68 0.82
C ASP A 107 -0.72 -16.98 1.60
N LYS A 108 -1.10 -18.03 0.86
CA LYS A 108 -1.44 -19.35 1.43
C LYS A 108 -0.29 -20.00 2.20
N SER A 109 0.97 -19.61 1.96
CA SER A 109 2.12 -20.18 2.67
C SER A 109 2.09 -19.84 4.16
N ALA A 110 1.70 -18.62 4.52
CA ALA A 110 1.53 -18.22 5.91
C ALA A 110 0.40 -19.00 6.61
N TYR A 111 -0.68 -19.34 5.88
CA TYR A 111 -1.74 -20.18 6.42
C TYR A 111 -1.25 -21.60 6.73
N HIS A 112 -0.37 -22.19 5.92
CA HIS A 112 0.24 -23.48 6.23
C HIS A 112 1.08 -23.43 7.51
N TYR A 113 1.87 -22.36 7.70
CA TYR A 113 2.60 -22.17 8.97
C TYR A 113 1.66 -22.06 10.17
N TYR A 114 0.53 -21.36 10.02
CA TYR A 114 -0.46 -21.27 11.09
C TYR A 114 -1.03 -22.64 11.44
N VAL A 115 -1.40 -23.45 10.46
CA VAL A 115 -1.92 -24.81 10.66
C VAL A 115 -0.87 -25.69 11.36
N ASP A 116 0.37 -25.67 10.88
CA ASP A 116 1.47 -26.42 11.51
C ASP A 116 1.67 -26.07 12.99
N PHE A 117 1.59 -24.79 13.33
CA PHE A 117 1.68 -24.36 14.72
C PHE A 117 0.47 -24.79 15.54
N ALA A 118 -0.71 -24.75 14.96
CA ALA A 118 -1.94 -25.17 15.62
C ALA A 118 -1.90 -26.69 15.90
N GLU A 119 -1.53 -27.53 14.93
CA GLU A 119 -1.40 -28.97 15.06
C GLU A 119 -0.34 -29.39 16.11
N LYS A 120 0.77 -28.64 16.16
CA LYS A 120 1.80 -28.83 17.19
C LYS A 120 1.38 -28.32 18.57
N GLY A 121 0.15 -27.84 18.73
CA GLY A 121 -0.40 -27.33 19.98
C GLY A 121 0.30 -26.04 20.50
N TYR A 122 0.90 -25.27 19.60
CA TYR A 122 1.65 -24.07 19.96
C TYR A 122 0.78 -23.03 20.67
N TYR A 123 -0.37 -22.70 20.10
CA TYR A 123 -1.30 -21.72 20.65
C TYR A 123 -1.90 -22.18 21.98
N ASN A 124 -2.23 -23.48 22.10
CA ASN A 124 -2.72 -24.04 23.34
C ASN A 124 -1.69 -23.91 24.48
N ARG A 125 -0.39 -24.09 24.20
CA ARG A 125 0.66 -23.89 25.17
C ARG A 125 0.83 -22.44 25.62
N LEU A 126 0.59 -21.47 24.71
CA LEU A 126 0.61 -20.05 25.05
C LEU A 126 -0.54 -19.72 26.03
N ILE A 127 -1.74 -20.23 25.75
CA ILE A 127 -2.94 -19.97 26.55
C ILE A 127 -2.80 -20.66 27.93
N SER A 128 -2.52 -21.96 27.93
CA SER A 128 -2.43 -22.73 29.18
C SER A 128 -1.26 -22.30 30.09
N GLY A 129 -0.17 -21.86 29.49
CA GLY A 129 0.99 -21.34 30.21
C GLY A 129 0.91 -19.85 30.55
N ASN A 130 -0.19 -19.18 30.27
CA ASN A 130 -0.35 -17.71 30.40
C ASN A 130 0.86 -16.94 29.85
N ILE A 131 1.32 -17.32 28.64
CA ILE A 131 2.54 -16.82 28.03
C ILE A 131 2.19 -15.65 27.09
N ASN A 132 2.69 -14.46 27.41
CA ASN A 132 2.61 -13.33 26.50
C ASN A 132 3.87 -13.28 25.63
N GLN A 133 3.68 -13.23 24.31
CA GLN A 133 4.76 -13.21 23.33
C GLN A 133 4.74 -11.90 22.58
N VAL A 134 5.81 -11.14 22.73
CA VAL A 134 6.00 -9.85 22.05
C VAL A 134 7.13 -9.99 21.04
N VAL A 135 6.91 -9.49 19.84
CA VAL A 135 7.95 -9.44 18.79
C VAL A 135 8.30 -8.00 18.49
N ARG A 136 9.59 -7.73 18.50
CA ARG A 136 10.15 -6.45 18.07
C ARG A 136 11.02 -6.69 16.84
N VAL A 137 10.62 -6.10 15.73
CA VAL A 137 11.39 -6.14 14.47
C VAL A 137 12.49 -5.09 14.54
N ASP A 138 13.74 -5.53 14.50
CA ASP A 138 14.91 -4.64 14.53
C ASP A 138 15.26 -4.12 13.14
N SER A 139 15.22 -4.99 12.12
CA SER A 139 15.50 -4.60 10.74
C SER A 139 14.84 -5.53 9.72
N VAL A 140 14.49 -4.97 8.57
CA VAL A 140 14.02 -5.70 7.40
C VAL A 140 14.88 -5.30 6.21
N VAL A 141 15.62 -6.26 5.67
CA VAL A 141 16.48 -6.10 4.50
C VAL A 141 15.74 -6.66 3.29
N CYS A 142 15.38 -5.79 2.35
CA CYS A 142 14.68 -6.19 1.13
C CYS A 142 15.65 -6.13 -0.06
N ASP A 143 15.65 -7.18 -0.87
CA ASP A 143 16.38 -7.28 -2.12
C ASP A 143 15.39 -7.20 -3.28
N PHE A 144 15.55 -6.15 -4.10
CA PHE A 144 14.71 -5.86 -5.27
C PHE A 144 15.41 -6.17 -6.60
N SER A 145 16.57 -6.82 -6.57
CA SER A 145 17.35 -7.13 -7.78
C SER A 145 16.70 -8.20 -8.68
N GLY A 146 15.87 -9.07 -8.11
CA GLY A 146 15.17 -10.14 -8.82
C GLY A 146 13.70 -10.27 -8.39
N TYR A 147 12.85 -10.75 -9.29
CA TYR A 147 11.45 -11.04 -8.97
C TYR A 147 11.21 -12.56 -8.89
N PRO A 148 10.53 -13.09 -7.84
CA PRO A 148 9.94 -12.39 -6.69
C PRO A 148 11.00 -11.76 -5.77
N TYR A 149 10.69 -10.61 -5.18
CA TYR A 149 11.60 -9.90 -4.28
C TYR A 149 11.82 -10.69 -3.00
N ARG A 150 12.98 -10.57 -2.41
CA ARG A 150 13.32 -11.28 -1.16
C ARG A 150 13.39 -10.29 -0.01
N ALA A 151 12.86 -10.70 1.14
CA ALA A 151 13.01 -9.93 2.37
C ALA A 151 13.49 -10.84 3.50
N ARG A 152 14.53 -10.38 4.19
CA ARG A 152 15.07 -11.01 5.40
C ARG A 152 14.78 -10.10 6.59
N THR A 153 14.12 -10.67 7.58
CA THR A 153 13.72 -9.95 8.80
C THR A 153 14.55 -10.43 9.98
N TYR A 154 15.08 -9.47 10.72
CA TYR A 154 15.75 -9.69 11.98
C TYR A 154 14.87 -9.10 13.08
N ALA A 155 14.49 -9.92 14.03
CA ALA A 155 13.59 -9.56 15.12
C ALA A 155 14.02 -10.21 16.45
N ARG A 156 13.57 -9.63 17.53
CA ARG A 156 13.68 -10.23 18.87
C ARG A 156 12.29 -10.59 19.37
N GLN A 157 12.17 -11.81 19.86
CA GLN A 157 10.98 -12.36 20.43
C GLN A 157 11.14 -12.44 21.93
N MET A 158 10.32 -11.70 22.66
CA MET A 158 10.25 -11.75 24.12
C MET A 158 9.11 -12.67 24.54
N ILE A 159 9.43 -13.71 25.29
CA ILE A 159 8.50 -14.68 25.83
C ILE A 159 8.35 -14.35 27.33
N ILE A 160 7.25 -13.72 27.66
CA ILE A 160 6.96 -13.22 29.00
C ILE A 160 6.06 -14.25 29.71
N ARG A 161 6.57 -14.81 30.77
CA ARG A 161 5.86 -15.71 31.71
C ARG A 161 5.77 -15.04 33.06
N GLU A 162 4.91 -15.54 33.89
CA GLU A 162 4.79 -15.07 35.27
C GLU A 162 6.12 -15.18 36.04
N SER A 163 6.89 -16.24 35.79
CA SER A 163 8.15 -16.53 36.51
C SER A 163 9.39 -15.89 35.89
N ASN A 164 9.39 -15.65 34.58
CA ASN A 164 10.57 -15.15 33.89
C ASN A 164 10.24 -14.52 32.50
N VAL A 165 11.19 -13.73 32.01
CA VAL A 165 11.19 -13.20 30.63
C VAL A 165 12.37 -13.80 29.87
N THR A 166 12.10 -14.44 28.76
CA THR A 166 13.13 -15.03 27.89
C THR A 166 13.14 -14.28 26.56
N GLU A 167 14.31 -13.83 26.12
CA GLU A 167 14.50 -13.21 24.81
C GLU A 167 15.15 -14.21 23.85
N ARG A 168 14.66 -14.22 22.59
CA ARG A 168 15.19 -15.05 21.50
C ARG A 168 15.32 -14.23 20.24
N SER A 169 16.37 -14.49 19.47
CA SER A 169 16.48 -13.94 18.12
C SER A 169 15.55 -14.71 17.18
N LEU A 170 14.86 -13.99 16.32
CA LEU A 170 14.01 -14.51 15.25
C LEU A 170 14.53 -13.98 13.92
N VAL A 171 14.93 -14.86 13.03
CA VAL A 171 15.31 -14.52 11.66
C VAL A 171 14.39 -15.27 10.71
N THR A 172 13.78 -14.53 9.78
CA THR A 172 12.88 -15.10 8.78
C THR A 172 13.24 -14.61 7.40
N ASP A 173 13.07 -15.48 6.40
CA ASP A 173 13.15 -15.14 4.99
C ASP A 173 11.78 -15.27 4.35
N CYS A 174 11.36 -14.28 3.58
CA CYS A 174 10.13 -14.32 2.82
C CYS A 174 10.31 -13.76 1.41
N GLN A 175 9.36 -14.11 0.54
CA GLN A 175 9.27 -13.57 -0.80
C GLN A 175 8.12 -12.57 -0.87
N LEU A 176 8.33 -11.48 -1.59
CA LEU A 176 7.34 -10.44 -1.81
C LEU A 176 6.94 -10.41 -3.28
N GLN A 177 5.64 -10.36 -3.51
CA GLN A 177 5.07 -10.25 -4.84
C GLN A 177 4.15 -9.04 -4.92
N ASN A 178 4.11 -8.40 -6.08
CA ASN A 178 3.16 -7.34 -6.32
C ASN A 178 1.77 -7.94 -6.51
N THR A 179 0.83 -7.63 -5.63
CA THR A 179 -0.56 -8.01 -5.77
C THR A 179 -1.40 -6.77 -6.06
N SER A 180 -2.20 -6.81 -7.13
CA SER A 180 -3.29 -5.87 -7.30
C SER A 180 -4.48 -6.41 -6.50
N ARG A 181 -4.88 -5.72 -5.44
CA ARG A 181 -6.12 -6.05 -4.73
C ARG A 181 -7.30 -5.69 -5.61
N SER A 182 -8.02 -6.68 -6.12
CA SER A 182 -9.31 -6.44 -6.74
C SER A 182 -10.40 -6.35 -5.65
N ASP A 183 -11.43 -5.54 -5.87
CA ASP A 183 -12.57 -5.44 -4.95
C ASP A 183 -13.38 -6.74 -4.83
N GLU A 184 -13.15 -7.72 -5.72
CA GLU A 184 -13.76 -9.05 -5.67
C GLU A 184 -13.25 -9.88 -4.50
N ASP A 185 -11.97 -9.75 -4.11
CA ASP A 185 -11.42 -10.47 -2.95
C ASP A 185 -12.07 -10.06 -1.63
N ARG A 186 -12.58 -8.82 -1.53
CA ARG A 186 -13.34 -8.36 -0.36
C ARG A 186 -14.73 -9.00 -0.25
N LYS A 187 -15.35 -9.35 -1.37
CA LYS A 187 -16.70 -9.96 -1.40
C LYS A 187 -16.64 -11.45 -1.05
N SER A 188 -15.64 -12.18 -1.53
CA SER A 188 -15.48 -13.60 -1.24
C SER A 188 -15.21 -13.88 0.25
N THR A 189 -14.43 -13.01 0.92
CA THR A 189 -14.14 -13.15 2.35
C THR A 189 -15.37 -12.84 3.24
N ARG A 190 -16.31 -12.00 2.78
CA ARG A 190 -17.56 -11.73 3.51
C ARG A 190 -18.62 -12.79 3.32
N LEU A 191 -18.64 -13.50 2.20
CA LEU A 191 -19.62 -14.55 1.89
C LEU A 191 -19.31 -15.87 2.59
N ASN A 192 -18.06 -16.12 2.99
CA ASN A 192 -17.66 -17.35 3.68
C ASN A 192 -17.84 -17.29 5.21
N SER A 193 -18.21 -16.16 5.78
CA SER A 193 -18.43 -16.00 7.23
C SER A 193 -19.91 -16.13 7.66
N SER A 194 -20.83 -16.42 6.74
CA SER A 194 -22.26 -16.57 7.04
C SER A 194 -22.77 -17.99 6.79
N HIS A 195 -22.17 -18.99 7.44
CA HIS A 195 -22.85 -20.26 7.65
C HIS A 195 -23.52 -20.23 9.04
N PRO A 196 -24.87 -20.22 9.12
CA PRO A 196 -25.54 -20.46 10.39
C PRO A 196 -25.41 -21.95 10.71
N SER A 197 -24.71 -22.26 11.79
CA SER A 197 -24.73 -23.57 12.42
C SER A 197 -26.15 -23.85 12.93
N SER A 198 -26.95 -24.54 12.16
CA SER A 198 -28.18 -25.16 12.67
C SER A 198 -27.83 -26.35 13.54
N SER A 199 -27.71 -26.13 14.85
CA SER A 199 -27.70 -27.20 15.83
C SER A 199 -29.13 -27.79 15.90
N ARG A 200 -29.37 -28.95 15.29
CA ARG A 200 -30.49 -29.82 15.63
C ARG A 200 -30.19 -30.56 16.92
N MET A 201 -30.91 -30.25 17.98
CA MET A 201 -31.00 -31.13 19.15
C MET A 201 -31.81 -32.37 18.80
N PRO A 202 -31.38 -33.58 19.17
CA PRO A 202 -32.24 -34.74 19.11
C PRO A 202 -33.27 -34.66 20.24
N SER A 203 -34.53 -34.79 19.89
CA SER A 203 -35.63 -34.99 20.81
C SER A 203 -35.53 -36.40 21.39
N SER A 204 -35.46 -36.50 22.71
CA SER A 204 -35.62 -37.74 23.44
C SER A 204 -37.09 -38.08 23.59
N ALA A 205 -37.43 -39.27 23.16
CA ALA A 205 -38.59 -40.02 23.62
C ALA A 205 -38.10 -41.15 24.57
#